data_d7cd415cda699a3a0b88849efe8c195e
#
_entry.id   d7cd415cda699a3a0b88849efe8c195e
#
_cell.length_a   1.000
_cell.length_b   1.000
_cell.length_c   1.000
_cell.angle_alpha   90.00
_cell.angle_beta   90.00
_cell.angle_gamma   90.00
#
_symmetry.space_group_name_H-M   'P 1'
#
loop_
_entity.id
_entity.type
_entity.pdbx_description
1 polymer ?
#
loop_
_entity_poly.entity_id
_entity_poly.type
_entity_poly.pdbx_seq_one_letter_code
_entity_poly.pdbx_strand_id
1 'polypeptide(L)'
;MKTQKLEILILFLCIFGFIGCDNKDEEGEKVTVIDYKEYALTIASKKIPGVRWSDGFNYLSDVYAVKKENAQEWESLGFIDGFEFEKGYEYKIKISETSYLDYSMGNSAWTEYELLEILSKDSKKSENLPLHFIPKSYYENVQFPKYRYA
;
A
#
# COMPACT_ATOMS: atom_id res chain seq x y z
N MET A 1 -3.87 -53.86 -41.65
CA MET A 1 -4.55 -52.60 -41.29
C MET A 1 -5.42 -52.64 -40.02
N LYS A 2 -5.56 -53.75 -39.32
CA LYS A 2 -6.36 -53.83 -38.06
C LYS A 2 -5.53 -53.63 -36.79
N THR A 3 -4.24 -53.84 -36.81
CA THR A 3 -3.34 -53.73 -35.66
C THR A 3 -2.96 -52.26 -35.30
N GLN A 4 -2.81 -51.40 -36.30
CA GLN A 4 -2.45 -49.98 -36.06
C GLN A 4 -3.55 -49.17 -35.37
N LYS A 5 -4.83 -49.53 -35.57
CA LYS A 5 -5.94 -48.84 -34.91
C LYS A 5 -6.06 -49.21 -33.42
N LEU A 6 -5.59 -50.37 -33.04
CA LEU A 6 -5.63 -50.84 -31.66
C LEU A 6 -4.53 -50.20 -30.84
N GLU A 7 -3.33 -50.02 -31.41
CA GLU A 7 -2.22 -49.34 -30.72
C GLU A 7 -2.49 -47.85 -30.48
N ILE A 8 -3.14 -47.18 -31.44
CA ILE A 8 -3.55 -45.76 -31.27
C ILE A 8 -4.62 -45.61 -30.18
N LEU A 9 -5.53 -46.60 -30.06
CA LEU A 9 -6.56 -46.56 -29.02
C LEU A 9 -5.99 -46.78 -27.64
N ILE A 10 -4.99 -47.65 -27.49
CA ILE A 10 -4.29 -47.89 -26.23
C ILE A 10 -3.46 -46.68 -25.82
N LEU A 11 -2.78 -46.01 -26.79
CA LEU A 11 -2.02 -44.82 -26.54
C LEU A 11 -2.92 -43.64 -26.07
N PHE A 12 -4.15 -43.54 -26.60
CA PHE A 12 -5.11 -42.51 -26.18
C PHE A 12 -5.71 -42.76 -24.80
N LEU A 13 -5.80 -44.02 -24.37
CA LEU A 13 -6.30 -44.37 -23.03
C LEU A 13 -5.29 -44.07 -21.91
N CYS A 14 -3.97 -44.10 -22.24
CA CYS A 14 -2.91 -43.82 -21.25
C CYS A 14 -2.74 -42.31 -20.95
N ILE A 15 -3.28 -41.40 -21.80
CA ILE A 15 -3.14 -39.95 -21.61
C ILE A 15 -4.19 -39.41 -20.62
N PHE A 16 -5.28 -40.14 -20.36
CA PHE A 16 -6.31 -39.72 -19.40
C PHE A 16 -6.11 -40.19 -17.95
N GLY A 17 -5.00 -40.89 -17.68
CA GLY A 17 -4.74 -41.50 -16.37
C GLY A 17 -3.99 -40.63 -15.35
N PHE A 18 -3.60 -39.39 -15.67
CA PHE A 18 -2.84 -38.50 -14.81
C PHE A 18 -3.56 -37.18 -14.46
N ILE A 19 -4.89 -37.20 -14.41
CA ILE A 19 -5.58 -36.17 -13.65
C ILE A 19 -5.61 -36.66 -12.23
N GLY A 20 -4.44 -36.66 -11.58
CA GLY A 20 -4.36 -36.67 -10.12
C GLY A 20 -5.04 -35.39 -9.64
N CYS A 21 -6.16 -35.53 -8.95
CA CYS A 21 -6.63 -34.49 -8.06
C CYS A 21 -5.52 -34.26 -7.02
N ASP A 22 -4.70 -33.28 -7.25
CA ASP A 22 -3.92 -32.64 -6.21
C ASP A 22 -4.97 -31.91 -5.37
N ASN A 23 -5.44 -32.57 -4.30
CA ASN A 23 -6.11 -31.91 -3.21
C ASN A 23 -5.04 -31.08 -2.51
N LYS A 24 -4.68 -29.94 -3.12
CA LYS A 24 -4.18 -28.82 -2.35
C LYS A 24 -5.36 -28.44 -1.48
N ASP A 25 -5.23 -28.73 -0.19
CA ASP A 25 -5.97 -28.04 0.84
C ASP A 25 -5.74 -26.57 0.54
N GLU A 26 -6.75 -25.91 -0.05
CA GLU A 26 -6.82 -24.47 -0.13
C GLU A 26 -6.90 -24.01 1.32
N GLU A 27 -5.74 -23.83 1.98
CA GLU A 27 -5.65 -22.92 3.10
C GLU A 27 -6.11 -21.59 2.51
N GLY A 28 -7.40 -21.29 2.71
CA GLY A 28 -8.05 -20.11 2.17
C GLY A 28 -7.18 -18.89 2.45
N GLU A 29 -6.95 -18.05 1.45
CA GLU A 29 -6.15 -16.84 1.59
C GLU A 29 -6.63 -16.11 2.85
N LYS A 30 -5.78 -16.08 3.86
CA LYS A 30 -6.10 -15.46 5.15
C LYS A 30 -6.23 -13.94 5.01
N VAL A 31 -5.61 -13.37 3.97
CA VAL A 31 -5.63 -11.95 3.61
C VAL A 31 -6.59 -11.73 2.44
N THR A 32 -7.52 -10.83 2.61
CA THR A 32 -8.52 -10.50 1.60
C THR A 32 -8.50 -9.00 1.29
N VAL A 33 -8.56 -8.65 0.01
CA VAL A 33 -8.80 -7.27 -0.43
C VAL A 33 -10.27 -6.94 -0.16
N ILE A 34 -10.51 -5.91 0.65
CA ILE A 34 -11.86 -5.45 1.03
C ILE A 34 -12.28 -4.17 0.34
N ASP A 35 -11.33 -3.38 -0.15
CA ASP A 35 -11.61 -2.16 -0.92
C ASP A 35 -10.44 -1.85 -1.86
N TYR A 36 -10.76 -1.30 -3.04
CA TYR A 36 -9.76 -0.87 -4.03
C TYR A 36 -10.25 0.39 -4.74
N LYS A 37 -9.40 1.40 -4.81
CA LYS A 37 -9.67 2.67 -5.47
C LYS A 37 -8.45 3.15 -6.23
N GLU A 38 -8.70 3.87 -7.33
CA GLU A 38 -7.69 4.62 -8.04
C GLU A 38 -8.09 6.10 -8.11
N TYR A 39 -7.14 6.98 -7.86
CA TYR A 39 -7.38 8.42 -7.95
C TYR A 39 -6.09 9.22 -8.12
N ALA A 40 -6.23 10.49 -8.51
CA ALA A 40 -5.11 11.40 -8.64
C ALA A 40 -4.84 12.14 -7.32
N LEU A 41 -3.55 12.31 -7.02
CA LEU A 41 -3.04 13.12 -5.91
C LEU A 41 -2.08 14.18 -6.42
N THR A 42 -2.09 15.35 -5.77
CA THR A 42 -0.98 16.29 -5.81
C THR A 42 -0.06 16.02 -4.63
N ILE A 43 1.24 15.85 -4.87
CA ILE A 43 2.27 15.72 -3.83
C ILE A 43 3.03 17.06 -3.75
N ALA A 44 3.15 17.59 -2.55
CA ALA A 44 3.87 18.85 -2.32
C ALA A 44 5.36 18.75 -2.61
N SER A 45 5.97 19.88 -2.94
CA SER A 45 7.39 20.00 -3.29
C SER A 45 8.38 19.77 -2.14
N LYS A 46 7.88 19.53 -0.93
CA LYS A 46 8.66 19.13 0.25
C LYS A 46 7.84 18.23 1.14
N LYS A 47 8.51 17.33 1.85
CA LYS A 47 7.94 16.59 2.96
C LYS A 47 7.77 17.49 4.18
N ILE A 48 6.82 17.16 5.03
CA ILE A 48 6.45 17.93 6.23
C ILE A 48 6.57 17.01 7.45
N PRO A 49 7.03 17.51 8.62
CA PRO A 49 7.04 16.73 9.85
C PRO A 49 5.64 16.19 10.17
N GLY A 50 5.56 14.91 10.45
CA GLY A 50 4.31 14.22 10.77
C GLY A 50 4.54 13.00 11.64
N VAL A 51 3.53 12.16 11.74
CA VAL A 51 3.58 10.90 12.47
C VAL A 51 3.40 9.76 11.49
N ARG A 52 4.28 8.77 11.55
CA ARG A 52 4.13 7.49 10.84
C ARG A 52 3.89 6.38 11.85
N TRP A 53 3.09 5.43 11.43
CA TRP A 53 2.91 4.19 12.15
C TRP A 53 3.74 3.08 11.48
N SER A 54 4.52 2.34 12.26
CA SER A 54 5.23 1.14 11.83
C SER A 54 5.50 0.24 13.03
N ASP A 55 5.41 -1.05 12.84
CA ASP A 55 5.71 -2.07 13.84
C ASP A 55 4.96 -1.90 15.17
N GLY A 56 3.73 -1.40 15.12
CA GLY A 56 2.91 -1.16 16.31
C GLY A 56 3.16 0.16 17.03
N PHE A 57 4.02 1.03 16.51
CA PHE A 57 4.39 2.29 17.15
C PHE A 57 4.19 3.50 16.23
N ASN A 58 3.82 4.62 16.85
CA ASN A 58 3.83 5.93 16.21
C ASN A 58 5.18 6.60 16.43
N TYR A 59 5.80 7.10 15.37
CA TYR A 59 7.06 7.85 15.46
C TYR A 59 7.05 9.08 14.57
N LEU A 60 7.82 10.09 14.96
CA LEU A 60 8.00 11.31 14.18
C LEU A 60 8.84 11.03 12.94
N SER A 61 8.34 11.47 11.79
CA SER A 61 9.03 11.34 10.51
C SER A 61 8.55 12.42 9.55
N ASP A 62 9.34 12.69 8.52
CA ASP A 62 8.86 13.47 7.39
C ASP A 62 7.89 12.64 6.54
N VAL A 63 6.70 13.18 6.33
CA VAL A 63 5.62 12.57 5.52
C VAL A 63 5.35 13.40 4.27
N TYR A 64 4.73 12.79 3.27
CA TYR A 64 4.21 13.53 2.13
C TYR A 64 3.04 14.40 2.56
N ALA A 65 3.02 15.66 2.10
CA ALA A 65 1.81 16.47 2.09
C ALA A 65 1.12 16.21 0.75
N VAL A 66 -0.09 15.67 0.81
CA VAL A 66 -0.85 15.27 -0.37
C VAL A 66 -2.18 16.00 -0.42
N LYS A 67 -2.72 16.19 -1.62
CA LYS A 67 -4.02 16.79 -1.85
C LYS A 67 -4.76 16.01 -2.92
N LYS A 68 -5.96 15.51 -2.58
CA LYS A 68 -6.87 14.88 -3.55
C LYS A 68 -7.41 15.94 -4.50
N GLU A 69 -7.83 15.52 -5.68
CA GLU A 69 -8.47 16.41 -6.64
C GLU A 69 -9.72 17.03 -5.98
N ASN A 70 -9.86 18.36 -6.11
CA ASN A 70 -10.91 19.18 -5.47
C ASN A 70 -10.80 19.33 -3.94
N ALA A 71 -9.81 18.77 -3.26
CA ALA A 71 -9.57 19.06 -1.84
C ALA A 71 -8.98 20.46 -1.67
N GLN A 72 -9.34 21.15 -0.57
CA GLN A 72 -8.81 22.49 -0.25
C GLN A 72 -7.59 22.37 0.67
N GLU A 73 -7.51 21.33 1.47
CA GLU A 73 -6.49 21.17 2.50
C GLU A 73 -5.48 20.08 2.13
N TRP A 74 -4.28 20.21 2.68
CA TRP A 74 -3.23 19.21 2.61
C TRP A 74 -3.44 18.18 3.70
N GLU A 75 -3.26 16.91 3.35
CA GLU A 75 -3.31 15.76 4.24
C GLU A 75 -1.94 15.08 4.32
N SER A 76 -1.68 14.32 5.38
CA SER A 76 -0.45 13.55 5.51
C SER A 76 -0.58 12.17 4.86
N LEU A 77 0.45 11.74 4.12
CA LEU A 77 0.59 10.38 3.64
C LEU A 77 2.01 9.89 3.93
N GLY A 78 2.11 8.75 4.62
CA GLY A 78 3.40 8.26 5.11
C GLY A 78 4.28 7.66 4.04
N PHE A 79 3.69 6.89 3.11
CA PHE A 79 4.42 6.11 2.12
C PHE A 79 3.56 5.86 0.87
N ILE A 80 4.19 5.79 -0.29
CA ILE A 80 3.60 5.36 -1.57
C ILE A 80 4.62 4.44 -2.20
N ASP A 81 4.25 3.18 -2.41
CA ASP A 81 5.13 2.22 -3.03
C ASP A 81 5.45 2.60 -4.48
N GLY A 82 6.67 2.38 -4.91
CA GLY A 82 7.13 2.74 -6.25
C GLY A 82 7.30 4.25 -6.52
N PHE A 83 7.05 5.14 -5.53
CA PHE A 83 7.20 6.59 -5.72
C PHE A 83 8.54 7.11 -5.19
N GLU A 84 9.37 7.64 -6.10
CA GLU A 84 10.63 8.31 -5.77
C GLU A 84 10.42 9.83 -5.67
N PHE A 85 10.57 10.35 -4.46
CA PHE A 85 10.39 11.76 -4.17
C PHE A 85 11.67 12.57 -4.37
N GLU A 86 11.55 13.66 -5.12
CA GLU A 86 12.61 14.67 -5.26
C GLU A 86 12.12 16.01 -4.71
N LYS A 87 12.88 16.59 -3.77
CA LYS A 87 12.55 17.87 -3.15
C LYS A 87 12.65 19.00 -4.16
N GLY A 88 11.69 19.93 -4.13
CA GLY A 88 11.63 21.10 -5.03
C GLY A 88 10.68 20.90 -6.20
N TYR A 89 10.11 19.72 -6.36
CA TYR A 89 9.11 19.43 -7.38
C TYR A 89 7.75 19.13 -6.75
N GLU A 90 6.70 19.75 -7.28
CA GLU A 90 5.32 19.35 -7.04
C GLU A 90 4.94 18.31 -8.09
N TYR A 91 4.32 17.22 -7.65
CA TYR A 91 3.91 16.14 -8.54
C TYR A 91 2.39 16.04 -8.60
N LYS A 92 1.86 15.71 -9.76
CA LYS A 92 0.54 15.11 -9.88
C LYS A 92 0.72 13.66 -10.28
N ILE A 93 0.22 12.73 -9.45
CA ILE A 93 0.37 11.29 -9.65
C ILE A 93 -0.99 10.60 -9.59
N LYS A 94 -1.10 9.46 -10.25
CA LYS A 94 -2.20 8.51 -10.08
C LYS A 94 -1.73 7.38 -9.19
N ILE A 95 -2.50 7.04 -8.18
CA ILE A 95 -2.21 5.95 -7.24
C ILE A 95 -3.37 4.97 -7.17
N SER A 96 -3.08 3.75 -6.71
CA SER A 96 -4.05 2.84 -6.13
C SER A 96 -4.02 2.92 -4.60
N GLU A 97 -5.17 2.76 -3.99
CA GLU A 97 -5.39 2.59 -2.56
C GLU A 97 -6.07 1.23 -2.38
N THR A 98 -5.37 0.28 -1.76
CA THR A 98 -5.87 -1.07 -1.53
C THR A 98 -5.99 -1.34 -0.04
N SER A 99 -7.19 -1.65 0.43
CA SER A 99 -7.42 -2.02 1.82
C SER A 99 -7.53 -3.54 1.96
N TYR A 100 -6.82 -4.07 2.93
CA TYR A 100 -6.73 -5.50 3.23
C TYR A 100 -7.30 -5.81 4.60
N LEU A 101 -7.77 -7.05 4.75
CA LEU A 101 -8.18 -7.63 6.02
C LEU A 101 -7.53 -9.01 6.18
N ASP A 102 -6.86 -9.23 7.30
CA ASP A 102 -6.27 -10.53 7.65
C ASP A 102 -7.08 -11.20 8.76
N TYR A 103 -7.82 -12.24 8.39
CA TYR A 103 -8.63 -13.02 9.31
C TYR A 103 -7.79 -13.90 10.25
N SER A 104 -6.54 -14.22 9.91
CA SER A 104 -5.66 -15.04 10.72
C SER A 104 -5.07 -14.30 11.92
N MET A 105 -4.98 -12.98 11.83
CA MET A 105 -4.38 -12.10 12.86
C MET A 105 -5.44 -11.30 13.64
N GLY A 106 -6.61 -11.87 13.88
CA GLY A 106 -7.67 -11.21 14.65
C GLY A 106 -8.34 -10.05 13.93
N ASN A 107 -8.55 -10.18 12.61
CA ASN A 107 -9.16 -9.17 11.74
C ASN A 107 -8.34 -7.86 11.67
N SER A 108 -7.03 -7.95 11.62
CA SER A 108 -6.16 -6.79 11.35
C SER A 108 -6.43 -6.23 9.97
N ALA A 109 -6.68 -4.92 9.88
CA ALA A 109 -6.87 -4.22 8.63
C ALA A 109 -5.76 -3.21 8.38
N TRP A 110 -5.31 -3.07 7.13
CA TRP A 110 -4.36 -2.04 6.71
C TRP A 110 -4.65 -1.57 5.30
N THR A 111 -4.05 -0.45 4.93
CA THR A 111 -4.18 0.13 3.59
C THR A 111 -2.80 0.37 3.00
N GLU A 112 -2.64 0.00 1.74
CA GLU A 112 -1.43 0.21 0.95
C GLU A 112 -1.72 1.21 -0.17
N TYR A 113 -0.69 1.98 -0.51
CA TYR A 113 -0.73 2.96 -1.60
C TYR A 113 0.39 2.66 -2.57
N GLU A 114 0.06 2.51 -3.85
CA GLU A 114 1.00 2.21 -4.91
C GLU A 114 0.92 3.26 -6.02
N LEU A 115 2.08 3.68 -6.53
CA LEU A 115 2.16 4.56 -7.69
C LEU A 115 1.74 3.81 -8.95
N LEU A 116 0.74 4.33 -9.65
CA LEU A 116 0.35 3.82 -10.97
C LEU A 116 0.98 4.64 -12.09
N GLU A 117 1.01 5.97 -11.96
CA GLU A 117 1.51 6.86 -13.00
C GLU A 117 1.93 8.22 -12.44
N ILE A 118 2.98 8.82 -12.99
CA ILE A 118 3.34 10.21 -12.76
C ILE A 118 2.73 11.04 -13.90
N LEU A 119 1.67 11.80 -13.56
CA LEU A 119 0.94 12.63 -14.51
C LEU A 119 1.68 13.94 -14.82
N SER A 120 2.32 14.56 -13.81
CA SER A 120 3.22 15.70 -14.00
C SER A 120 4.27 15.76 -12.88
N LYS A 121 5.41 16.43 -13.19
CA LYS A 121 6.50 16.79 -12.28
C LYS A 121 6.93 18.20 -12.57
N ASP A 122 6.54 19.14 -11.72
CA ASP A 122 6.73 20.58 -11.95
C ASP A 122 7.72 21.16 -10.94
N SER A 123 8.79 21.83 -11.40
CA SER A 123 9.72 22.55 -10.53
C SER A 123 9.02 23.80 -9.98
N LYS A 124 8.39 23.63 -8.84
CA LYS A 124 7.53 24.64 -8.25
C LYS A 124 7.46 24.44 -6.73
N LYS A 125 7.36 25.55 -6.00
CA LYS A 125 7.16 25.51 -4.55
C LYS A 125 5.66 25.42 -4.26
N SER A 126 5.25 24.39 -3.52
CA SER A 126 3.87 24.25 -3.09
C SER A 126 3.51 25.30 -2.04
N GLU A 127 2.28 25.81 -2.12
CA GLU A 127 1.75 26.88 -1.28
C GLU A 127 0.82 26.35 -0.19
N ASN A 128 0.61 27.16 0.85
CA ASN A 128 -0.32 26.88 1.95
C ASN A 128 -0.08 25.54 2.66
N LEU A 129 1.18 25.11 2.73
CA LEU A 129 1.56 23.91 3.46
C LEU A 129 1.49 24.14 4.97
N PRO A 130 0.95 23.19 5.75
CA PRO A 130 0.99 23.26 7.20
C PRO A 130 2.43 23.20 7.71
N LEU A 131 2.65 23.68 8.93
CA LEU A 131 3.96 23.56 9.58
C LEU A 131 4.29 22.10 9.91
N HIS A 132 3.29 21.31 10.30
CA HIS A 132 3.41 19.88 10.59
C HIS A 132 2.04 19.21 10.55
N PHE A 133 2.06 17.86 10.47
CA PHE A 133 0.90 16.98 10.59
C PHE A 133 0.91 16.21 11.93
N ILE A 134 1.58 16.72 12.95
CA ILE A 134 1.66 16.07 14.27
C ILE A 134 0.40 16.42 15.06
N PRO A 135 -0.47 15.43 15.40
CA PRO A 135 -1.66 15.68 16.18
C PRO A 135 -1.28 16.02 17.64
N LYS A 136 -2.07 16.83 18.29
CA LYS A 136 -1.85 17.21 19.71
C LYS A 136 -1.76 16.00 20.63
N SER A 137 -2.60 14.99 20.39
CA SER A 137 -2.62 13.74 21.15
C SER A 137 -1.31 12.94 21.08
N TYR A 138 -0.46 13.19 20.09
CA TYR A 138 0.85 12.53 19.99
C TYR A 138 1.71 12.85 21.22
N TYR A 139 1.74 14.11 21.66
CA TYR A 139 2.54 14.56 22.79
C TYR A 139 1.90 14.20 24.14
N GLU A 140 0.59 14.02 24.20
CA GLU A 140 -0.13 13.63 25.41
C GLU A 140 0.20 12.18 25.82
N ASN A 141 0.53 11.32 24.87
CA ASN A 141 0.86 9.91 25.08
C ASN A 141 2.37 9.66 25.25
N VAL A 142 3.23 10.64 25.05
CA VAL A 142 4.67 10.50 25.26
C VAL A 142 4.97 10.68 26.75
N GLN A 143 5.25 9.58 27.44
CA GLN A 143 5.79 9.64 28.81
C GLN A 143 7.25 10.10 28.72
N PHE A 144 7.50 11.39 28.90
CA PHE A 144 8.86 11.87 29.07
C PHE A 144 9.43 11.29 30.36
N PRO A 145 10.62 10.67 30.37
CA PRO A 145 11.26 10.24 31.57
C PRO A 145 11.42 11.44 32.49
N LYS A 146 10.83 11.38 33.71
CA LYS A 146 11.04 12.40 34.71
C LYS A 146 12.48 12.29 35.20
N TYR A 147 13.38 13.10 34.63
CA TYR A 147 14.71 13.26 35.19
C TYR A 147 14.57 13.84 36.60
N ARG A 148 14.79 12.99 37.60
CA ARG A 148 15.02 13.51 38.97
C ARG A 148 16.44 14.05 38.96
N TYR A 149 16.58 15.37 39.01
CA TYR A 149 17.82 15.98 39.39
C TYR A 149 18.02 15.66 40.87
N ALA A 150 19.09 14.90 41.19
CA ALA A 150 19.53 14.66 42.58
C ALA A 150 20.41 15.82 43.01
#